data_76a41de0bf7d3db639db3a23365cbef8
#
_entry.id   76a41de0bf7d3db639db3a23365cbef8
#
_cell.length_a   1.000
_cell.length_b   1.000
_cell.length_c   1.000
_cell.angle_alpha   90.00
_cell.angle_beta   90.00
_cell.angle_gamma   90.00
#
_symmetry.space_group_name_H-M   'P 1'
#
loop_
_entity.id
_entity.type
_entity.pdbx_description
1 polymer ?
#
loop_
_entity_poly.entity_id
_entity_poly.type
_entity_poly.pdbx_seq_one_letter_code
_entity_poly.pdbx_strand_id
1 'polypeptide(L)'
;MQNNTETKVWNATLYLRLSRDDGDKEESNSITGQRELLRDFIRTRPELREYAVRIDDGFTGSNFDRPSFKKMLEDVKAGRTNCIIVKDLSRFGRNYLDAGEYIEKIFPFLGVRFIAVNDNYDSFGGKNASDELVIPFKNLINEAYCRDISVKVRTQLEVKRKSGQYIGAFAVYGYLKDEANKNHLIVDEYAADIVRDIFSWKLEGMSPQDIASRLNHNGVLSPMEYKKSLGMKFATSFKANPQAAWSANAVLRILKNPVYTGILIQGKETTPSYKVRKRVTKPESEWAIVSDAHEAIIERRDFDSVQKALSLDTRRSPGDSAVQLFSGMVFCGECGANMVRKTVPSGNKKYVYYVCAAHKQDKSCSPHRMRDEALEQLVLDTVKQYIRDVVDLDDILAMTDTAPLRTAEAQKVQRQLDKKRSEHERLQKLLMSLYESLADGIIDRDEYARLKQNYAGRCAECEKQMDALQETLTQIREHGGEHREWMAQFRKHLNITELERSIVVALIDRILIYRDNRVEVRFRFADEFAWQTDILRRSQIREVV
;
A
#
# COMPACT_ATOMS: atom_id res chain seq x y z
N MET A 1 74.47 8.62 -30.78
CA MET A 1 73.66 8.28 -29.59
C MET A 1 72.31 7.82 -30.08
N GLN A 2 72.10 6.51 -30.15
CA GLN A 2 70.79 5.92 -30.51
C GLN A 2 69.84 6.09 -29.34
N ASN A 3 68.81 6.91 -29.48
CA ASN A 3 67.73 6.96 -28.50
C ASN A 3 66.92 5.67 -28.59
N ASN A 4 67.21 4.74 -27.66
CA ASN A 4 66.38 3.58 -27.41
C ASN A 4 65.12 4.05 -26.68
N THR A 5 64.08 4.44 -27.43
CA THR A 5 62.75 4.63 -26.90
C THR A 5 62.16 3.23 -26.64
N GLU A 6 62.39 2.68 -25.44
CA GLU A 6 61.60 1.53 -24.97
C GLU A 6 60.12 1.89 -25.06
N THR A 7 59.42 1.28 -25.99
CA THR A 7 57.98 1.44 -26.15
C THR A 7 57.32 0.85 -24.90
N LYS A 8 56.81 1.70 -24.00
CA LYS A 8 56.13 1.29 -22.76
C LYS A 8 54.95 0.38 -23.10
N VAL A 9 55.01 -0.89 -22.76
CA VAL A 9 53.93 -1.84 -22.94
C VAL A 9 52.86 -1.63 -21.88
N TRP A 10 51.61 -1.55 -22.28
CA TRP A 10 50.50 -1.35 -21.40
C TRP A 10 49.68 -2.67 -21.24
N ASN A 11 49.63 -3.21 -20.03
CA ASN A 11 48.78 -4.36 -19.69
C ASN A 11 47.36 -3.92 -19.50
N ALA A 12 46.48 -4.23 -20.44
CA ALA A 12 45.15 -3.71 -20.55
C ALA A 12 44.08 -4.66 -19.95
N THR A 13 43.26 -4.16 -19.05
CA THR A 13 42.04 -4.83 -18.63
C THR A 13 40.87 -4.29 -19.43
N LEU A 14 40.16 -5.16 -20.13
CA LEU A 14 38.93 -4.85 -20.83
C LEU A 14 37.77 -4.90 -19.85
N TYR A 15 37.09 -3.75 -19.64
CA TYR A 15 35.94 -3.68 -18.75
C TYR A 15 34.64 -3.53 -19.55
N LEU A 16 33.73 -4.51 -19.38
CA LEU A 16 32.48 -4.62 -20.09
C LEU A 16 31.32 -4.57 -19.11
N ARG A 17 30.26 -3.87 -19.49
CA ARG A 17 29.05 -3.79 -18.68
C ARG A 17 27.77 -3.81 -19.54
N LEU A 18 26.79 -4.63 -19.14
CA LEU A 18 25.44 -4.61 -19.65
C LEU A 18 24.45 -4.36 -18.51
N SER A 19 23.50 -3.47 -18.74
CA SER A 19 22.41 -3.19 -17.80
C SER A 19 21.23 -4.11 -18.10
N ARG A 20 20.41 -4.45 -17.10
CA ARG A 20 19.13 -5.18 -17.31
C ARG A 20 18.15 -4.43 -18.20
N ASP A 21 18.31 -3.11 -18.29
CA ASP A 21 17.45 -2.23 -19.09
C ASP A 21 17.89 -2.15 -20.55
N ASP A 22 19.13 -2.59 -20.86
CA ASP A 22 19.69 -2.60 -22.21
C ASP A 22 19.25 -3.91 -22.95
N GLY A 23 18.02 -4.42 -22.69
CA GLY A 23 17.50 -5.66 -23.28
C GLY A 23 17.73 -5.78 -24.78
N ASP A 24 17.89 -7.00 -25.25
CA ASP A 24 18.07 -7.56 -26.63
C ASP A 24 17.99 -6.65 -27.88
N LYS A 25 18.45 -5.42 -27.80
CA LYS A 25 18.49 -4.48 -28.91
C LYS A 25 19.91 -4.39 -29.45
N GLU A 26 20.09 -5.01 -30.61
CA GLU A 26 21.25 -5.00 -31.49
C GLU A 26 22.51 -5.70 -30.95
N GLU A 27 23.10 -6.57 -31.77
CA GLU A 27 24.35 -7.32 -31.50
C GLU A 27 25.52 -6.43 -31.02
N SER A 28 25.57 -5.16 -31.44
CA SER A 28 26.60 -4.21 -31.06
C SER A 28 26.60 -3.82 -29.57
N ASN A 29 25.49 -4.02 -28.85
CA ASN A 29 25.34 -3.71 -27.42
C ASN A 29 25.52 -4.93 -26.52
N SER A 30 25.60 -6.13 -27.08
CA SER A 30 25.86 -7.36 -26.31
C SER A 30 27.27 -7.34 -25.68
N ILE A 31 27.46 -8.11 -24.63
CA ILE A 31 28.78 -8.31 -24.00
C ILE A 31 29.80 -8.87 -25.02
N THR A 32 29.33 -9.74 -25.93
CA THR A 32 30.14 -10.33 -26.99
C THR A 32 30.63 -9.28 -27.97
N GLY A 33 29.72 -8.42 -28.49
CA GLY A 33 30.08 -7.35 -29.40
C GLY A 33 31.02 -6.30 -28.76
N GLN A 34 30.81 -5.97 -27.46
CA GLN A 34 31.73 -5.10 -26.74
C GLN A 34 33.15 -5.73 -26.66
N ARG A 35 33.23 -7.02 -26.37
CA ARG A 35 34.51 -7.74 -26.24
C ARG A 35 35.27 -7.77 -27.55
N GLU A 36 34.59 -8.09 -28.66
CA GLU A 36 35.20 -8.13 -29.98
C GLU A 36 35.72 -6.76 -30.42
N LEU A 37 34.93 -5.71 -30.26
CA LEU A 37 35.33 -4.33 -30.57
C LEU A 37 36.60 -3.93 -29.78
N LEU A 38 36.67 -4.25 -28.48
CA LEU A 38 37.84 -3.88 -27.67
C LEU A 38 39.07 -4.73 -28.01
N ARG A 39 38.93 -5.99 -28.41
CA ARG A 39 40.02 -6.83 -28.89
C ARG A 39 40.56 -6.38 -30.24
N ASP A 40 39.67 -6.02 -31.15
CA ASP A 40 40.09 -5.44 -32.44
C ASP A 40 40.85 -4.14 -32.26
N PHE A 41 40.41 -3.31 -31.30
CA PHE A 41 41.15 -2.10 -30.93
C PHE A 41 42.57 -2.38 -30.42
N ILE A 42 42.76 -3.41 -29.58
CA ILE A 42 44.08 -3.82 -29.09
C ILE A 42 44.95 -4.37 -30.24
N ARG A 43 44.38 -5.20 -31.12
CA ARG A 43 45.12 -5.80 -32.27
C ARG A 43 45.78 -4.75 -33.17
N THR A 44 45.19 -3.57 -33.29
CA THR A 44 45.74 -2.49 -34.10
C THR A 44 46.82 -1.65 -33.39
N ARG A 45 47.14 -1.96 -32.11
CA ARG A 45 48.03 -1.18 -31.25
C ARG A 45 49.08 -2.05 -30.54
N PRO A 46 50.30 -2.13 -31.04
CA PRO A 46 51.34 -3.04 -30.50
C PRO A 46 51.79 -2.68 -29.09
N GLU A 47 51.52 -1.49 -28.61
CA GLU A 47 51.83 -1.05 -27.25
C GLU A 47 50.80 -1.56 -26.23
N LEU A 48 49.65 -2.13 -26.65
CA LEU A 48 48.61 -2.66 -25.77
C LEU A 48 48.66 -4.18 -25.74
N ARG A 49 48.60 -4.75 -24.55
CA ARG A 49 48.54 -6.21 -24.31
C ARG A 49 47.32 -6.54 -23.45
N GLU A 50 46.42 -7.45 -23.90
CA GLU A 50 45.29 -7.91 -23.10
C GLU A 50 45.81 -8.67 -21.88
N TYR A 51 45.48 -8.17 -20.66
CA TYR A 51 45.78 -8.85 -19.40
C TYR A 51 44.55 -9.63 -18.91
N ALA A 52 43.38 -8.99 -18.81
CA ALA A 52 42.13 -9.60 -18.33
C ALA A 52 40.90 -8.98 -18.95
N VAL A 53 39.80 -9.75 -18.92
CA VAL A 53 38.45 -9.26 -19.24
C VAL A 53 37.62 -9.30 -17.95
N ARG A 54 37.02 -8.18 -17.60
CA ARG A 54 36.15 -8.01 -16.42
C ARG A 54 34.74 -7.64 -16.86
N ILE A 55 33.75 -8.44 -16.46
CA ILE A 55 32.36 -8.33 -16.93
C ILE A 55 31.44 -8.14 -15.76
N ASP A 56 30.63 -7.10 -15.77
CA ASP A 56 29.50 -6.88 -14.87
C ASP A 56 28.20 -6.88 -15.68
N ASP A 57 27.59 -8.08 -15.82
CA ASP A 57 26.30 -8.27 -16.50
C ASP A 57 25.14 -8.05 -15.51
N GLY A 58 24.11 -7.33 -15.96
CA GLY A 58 22.94 -7.00 -15.14
C GLY A 58 23.13 -5.90 -14.09
N PHE A 59 24.29 -5.20 -14.11
CA PHE A 59 24.59 -4.11 -13.18
C PHE A 59 24.36 -2.73 -13.81
N THR A 60 23.74 -1.83 -13.01
CA THR A 60 23.53 -0.43 -13.44
C THR A 60 24.83 0.36 -13.45
N GLY A 61 24.91 1.37 -14.33
CA GLY A 61 26.04 2.31 -14.37
C GLY A 61 26.02 3.43 -13.31
N SER A 62 24.99 3.47 -12.45
CA SER A 62 24.76 4.58 -11.51
C SER A 62 25.65 4.54 -10.26
N ASN A 63 26.34 3.43 -9.98
CA ASN A 63 27.30 3.29 -8.89
C ASN A 63 28.45 2.37 -9.28
N PHE A 64 29.52 2.34 -8.47
CA PHE A 64 30.71 1.51 -8.66
C PHE A 64 30.76 0.29 -7.71
N ASP A 65 29.66 -0.04 -7.04
CA ASP A 65 29.55 -1.25 -6.21
C ASP A 65 29.24 -2.48 -7.07
N ARG A 66 30.23 -2.91 -7.86
CA ARG A 66 30.15 -3.99 -8.83
C ARG A 66 31.30 -4.97 -8.62
N PRO A 67 31.04 -6.28 -8.61
CA PRO A 67 32.06 -7.28 -8.28
C PRO A 67 33.27 -7.27 -9.21
N SER A 68 33.05 -7.21 -10.54
CA SER A 68 34.15 -7.23 -11.50
C SER A 68 34.91 -5.90 -11.55
N PHE A 69 34.23 -4.79 -11.28
CA PHE A 69 34.87 -3.48 -11.13
C PHE A 69 35.82 -3.47 -9.92
N LYS A 70 35.40 -4.00 -8.78
CA LYS A 70 36.26 -4.13 -7.57
C LYS A 70 37.50 -4.98 -7.84
N LYS A 71 37.32 -6.13 -8.52
CA LYS A 71 38.44 -6.99 -8.92
C LYS A 71 39.41 -6.28 -9.87
N MET A 72 38.88 -5.48 -10.81
CA MET A 72 39.71 -4.66 -11.69
C MET A 72 40.54 -3.63 -10.91
N LEU A 73 39.96 -2.99 -9.89
CA LEU A 73 40.72 -2.06 -9.02
C LEU A 73 41.76 -2.78 -8.17
N GLU A 74 41.50 -4.01 -7.73
CA GLU A 74 42.50 -4.85 -7.05
C GLU A 74 43.65 -5.21 -7.97
N ASP A 75 43.39 -5.50 -9.26
CA ASP A 75 44.40 -5.74 -10.26
C ASP A 75 45.27 -4.50 -10.52
N VAL A 76 44.65 -3.32 -10.56
CA VAL A 76 45.32 -2.01 -10.66
C VAL A 76 46.25 -1.79 -9.43
N LYS A 77 45.72 -1.93 -8.22
CA LYS A 77 46.45 -1.71 -6.98
C LYS A 77 47.63 -2.68 -6.84
N ALA A 78 47.48 -3.89 -7.36
CA ALA A 78 48.55 -4.91 -7.36
C ALA A 78 49.54 -4.75 -8.51
N GLY A 79 49.40 -3.73 -9.36
CA GLY A 79 50.27 -3.48 -10.50
C GLY A 79 50.16 -4.51 -11.64
N ARG A 80 49.15 -5.39 -11.63
CA ARG A 80 48.93 -6.40 -12.66
C ARG A 80 48.39 -5.80 -13.96
N THR A 81 47.65 -4.73 -13.86
CA THR A 81 47.14 -3.95 -15.00
C THR A 81 47.48 -2.47 -14.80
N ASN A 82 47.89 -1.82 -15.86
CA ASN A 82 48.18 -0.37 -15.91
C ASN A 82 47.43 0.36 -17.05
N CYS A 83 46.47 -0.36 -17.68
CA CYS A 83 45.59 0.22 -18.67
C CYS A 83 44.17 -0.33 -18.51
N ILE A 84 43.17 0.51 -18.61
CA ILE A 84 41.76 0.11 -18.59
C ILE A 84 41.13 0.57 -19.91
N ILE A 85 40.47 -0.35 -20.61
CA ILE A 85 39.82 -0.07 -21.89
C ILE A 85 38.32 -0.37 -21.78
N VAL A 86 37.48 0.60 -22.14
CA VAL A 86 36.02 0.48 -22.19
C VAL A 86 35.50 0.85 -23.58
N LYS A 87 34.30 0.35 -23.94
CA LYS A 87 33.66 0.75 -25.20
C LYS A 87 33.38 2.25 -25.24
N ASP A 88 32.75 2.76 -24.20
CA ASP A 88 32.39 4.17 -24.02
C ASP A 88 32.31 4.53 -22.53
N LEU A 89 32.29 5.82 -22.20
CA LEU A 89 32.22 6.32 -20.84
C LEU A 89 30.96 5.86 -20.10
N SER A 90 29.85 5.62 -20.82
CA SER A 90 28.61 5.13 -20.19
C SER A 90 28.75 3.70 -19.67
N ARG A 91 29.61 2.86 -20.26
CA ARG A 91 29.95 1.51 -19.78
C ARG A 91 30.81 1.55 -18.53
N PHE A 92 31.68 2.55 -18.40
CA PHE A 92 32.46 2.76 -17.20
C PHE A 92 31.57 3.23 -16.04
N GLY A 93 30.86 4.37 -16.19
CA GLY A 93 29.97 4.92 -15.18
C GLY A 93 29.03 5.99 -15.73
N ARG A 94 27.80 6.02 -15.21
CA ARG A 94 26.80 7.06 -15.54
C ARG A 94 26.74 8.18 -14.48
N ASN A 95 27.39 7.99 -13.32
CA ASN A 95 27.50 9.03 -12.30
C ASN A 95 28.77 9.87 -12.56
N TYR A 96 28.55 11.12 -12.91
CA TYR A 96 29.62 12.06 -13.27
C TYR A 96 30.66 12.22 -12.15
N LEU A 97 30.21 12.40 -10.90
CA LEU A 97 31.12 12.64 -9.76
C LEU A 97 32.06 11.47 -9.54
N ASP A 98 31.51 10.25 -9.46
CA ASP A 98 32.29 9.06 -9.19
C ASP A 98 33.19 8.68 -10.39
N ALA A 99 32.67 8.74 -11.63
CA ALA A 99 33.44 8.43 -12.83
C ALA A 99 34.56 9.44 -13.06
N GLY A 100 34.29 10.73 -12.86
CA GLY A 100 35.28 11.81 -12.93
C GLY A 100 36.37 11.63 -11.89
N GLU A 101 36.05 11.26 -10.65
CA GLU A 101 37.04 11.02 -9.60
C GLU A 101 38.03 9.91 -10.02
N TYR A 102 37.55 8.82 -10.60
CA TYR A 102 38.42 7.75 -11.10
C TYR A 102 39.29 8.22 -12.29
N ILE A 103 38.70 8.86 -13.27
CA ILE A 103 39.37 9.24 -14.53
C ILE A 103 40.35 10.40 -14.33
N GLU A 104 39.97 11.39 -13.52
CA GLU A 104 40.72 12.64 -13.36
C GLU A 104 41.74 12.60 -12.20
N LYS A 105 41.47 11.79 -11.15
CA LYS A 105 42.30 11.74 -9.94
C LYS A 105 42.95 10.39 -9.71
N ILE A 106 42.12 9.31 -9.58
CA ILE A 106 42.60 8.02 -9.09
C ILE A 106 43.49 7.33 -10.12
N PHE A 107 43.04 7.22 -11.38
CA PHE A 107 43.84 6.55 -12.43
C PHE A 107 45.13 7.31 -12.77
N PRO A 108 45.13 8.62 -12.94
CA PRO A 108 46.39 9.36 -13.11
C PRO A 108 47.34 9.20 -11.91
N PHE A 109 46.83 9.26 -10.67
CA PHE A 109 47.63 9.05 -9.46
C PHE A 109 48.28 7.66 -9.42
N LEU A 110 47.56 6.63 -9.90
CA LEU A 110 48.04 5.25 -9.95
C LEU A 110 48.84 4.96 -11.24
N GLY A 111 49.05 5.93 -12.12
CA GLY A 111 49.76 5.76 -13.40
C GLY A 111 49.03 4.84 -14.38
N VAL A 112 47.70 4.75 -14.29
CA VAL A 112 46.83 3.91 -15.13
C VAL A 112 46.36 4.72 -16.32
N ARG A 113 46.59 4.18 -17.53
CA ARG A 113 46.01 4.71 -18.79
C ARG A 113 44.55 4.29 -18.90
N PHE A 114 43.67 5.23 -19.21
CA PHE A 114 42.24 4.96 -19.40
C PHE A 114 41.81 5.31 -20.83
N ILE A 115 41.19 4.35 -21.53
CA ILE A 115 40.79 4.50 -22.95
C ILE A 115 39.30 4.20 -23.06
N ALA A 116 38.52 5.12 -23.68
CA ALA A 116 37.13 4.91 -24.09
C ALA A 116 37.05 4.98 -25.62
N VAL A 117 36.90 3.80 -26.25
CA VAL A 117 37.12 3.65 -27.70
C VAL A 117 36.15 4.49 -28.53
N ASN A 118 34.86 4.38 -28.30
CA ASN A 118 33.85 5.12 -29.08
C ASN A 118 33.78 6.60 -28.74
N ASP A 119 34.34 6.99 -27.58
CA ASP A 119 34.42 8.40 -27.20
C ASP A 119 35.74 9.05 -27.67
N ASN A 120 36.64 8.29 -28.36
CA ASN A 120 37.97 8.69 -28.78
C ASN A 120 38.77 9.30 -27.63
N TYR A 121 38.56 8.81 -26.40
CA TYR A 121 39.25 9.30 -25.23
C TYR A 121 40.41 8.39 -24.83
N ASP A 122 41.58 8.99 -24.63
CA ASP A 122 42.78 8.32 -24.15
C ASP A 122 43.54 9.25 -23.19
N SER A 123 43.60 8.85 -21.93
CA SER A 123 44.25 9.65 -20.88
C SER A 123 45.76 9.86 -21.07
N PHE A 124 46.40 9.10 -21.99
CA PHE A 124 47.83 9.20 -22.28
C PHE A 124 48.16 9.86 -23.64
N GLY A 125 47.20 9.95 -24.55
CA GLY A 125 47.29 10.67 -25.79
C GLY A 125 47.19 12.17 -25.53
N GLY A 126 48.24 12.95 -25.73
CA GLY A 126 48.46 14.34 -25.35
C GLY A 126 47.21 15.21 -25.15
N LYS A 127 47.15 15.91 -24.04
CA LYS A 127 46.02 16.77 -23.64
C LYS A 127 45.73 17.85 -24.69
N ASN A 128 44.69 17.63 -25.49
CA ASN A 128 44.07 18.72 -26.22
C ASN A 128 43.10 19.42 -25.23
N ALA A 129 43.22 20.74 -25.10
CA ALA A 129 42.36 21.55 -24.21
C ALA A 129 40.84 21.36 -24.46
N SER A 130 40.47 20.86 -25.64
CA SER A 130 39.11 20.44 -25.96
C SER A 130 38.63 19.18 -25.23
N ASP A 131 39.52 18.24 -24.85
CA ASP A 131 39.15 16.99 -24.23
C ASP A 131 38.82 17.17 -22.74
N GLU A 132 39.43 18.16 -22.06
CA GLU A 132 39.14 18.52 -20.68
C GLU A 132 37.70 19.04 -20.48
N LEU A 133 37.09 19.64 -21.48
CA LEU A 133 35.71 20.16 -21.45
C LEU A 133 34.67 19.14 -21.96
N VAL A 134 35.06 18.29 -22.93
CA VAL A 134 34.15 17.36 -23.60
C VAL A 134 33.67 16.25 -22.64
N ILE A 135 34.54 15.72 -21.76
CA ILE A 135 34.22 14.64 -20.84
C ILE A 135 33.21 15.06 -19.76
N PRO A 136 33.44 16.15 -19.01
CA PRO A 136 32.47 16.69 -18.09
C PRO A 136 31.10 16.93 -18.75
N PHE A 137 31.10 17.45 -19.98
CA PHE A 137 29.89 17.77 -20.73
C PHE A 137 29.13 16.49 -21.16
N LYS A 138 29.80 15.46 -21.68
CA LYS A 138 29.20 14.16 -22.00
C LYS A 138 28.62 13.48 -20.76
N ASN A 139 29.33 13.50 -19.64
CA ASN A 139 28.86 12.93 -18.41
C ASN A 139 27.64 13.67 -17.83
N LEU A 140 27.62 15.01 -17.94
CA LEU A 140 26.49 15.85 -17.55
C LEU A 140 25.25 15.53 -18.40
N ILE A 141 25.42 15.39 -19.72
CA ILE A 141 24.32 14.98 -20.63
C ILE A 141 23.79 13.58 -20.25
N ASN A 142 24.68 12.63 -20.01
CA ASN A 142 24.27 11.27 -19.61
C ASN A 142 23.51 11.26 -18.27
N GLU A 143 23.93 12.08 -17.31
CA GLU A 143 23.21 12.23 -16.05
C GLU A 143 21.84 12.88 -16.25
N ALA A 144 21.77 13.94 -17.05
CA ALA A 144 20.52 14.61 -17.39
C ALA A 144 19.54 13.64 -18.09
N TYR A 145 20.04 12.82 -19.01
CA TYR A 145 19.24 11.80 -19.70
C TYR A 145 18.71 10.73 -18.74
N CYS A 146 19.53 10.21 -17.83
CA CYS A 146 19.08 9.25 -16.82
C CYS A 146 18.00 9.85 -15.90
N ARG A 147 18.14 11.13 -15.54
CA ARG A 147 17.15 11.87 -14.75
C ARG A 147 15.83 12.03 -15.51
N ASP A 148 15.90 12.41 -16.77
CA ASP A 148 14.71 12.59 -17.63
C ASP A 148 13.96 11.28 -17.81
N ILE A 149 14.64 10.17 -18.12
CA ILE A 149 14.03 8.84 -18.18
C ILE A 149 13.36 8.48 -16.86
N SER A 150 14.04 8.72 -15.73
CA SER A 150 13.48 8.42 -14.41
C SER A 150 12.20 9.20 -14.15
N VAL A 151 12.14 10.46 -14.51
CA VAL A 151 10.94 11.30 -14.40
C VAL A 151 9.83 10.75 -15.29
N LYS A 152 10.10 10.48 -16.56
CA LYS A 152 9.13 9.97 -17.54
C LYS A 152 8.53 8.62 -17.09
N VAL A 153 9.37 7.68 -16.64
CA VAL A 153 8.91 6.38 -16.14
C VAL A 153 8.02 6.55 -14.90
N ARG A 154 8.41 7.41 -13.95
CA ARG A 154 7.60 7.67 -12.76
C ARG A 154 6.24 8.27 -13.11
N THR A 155 6.22 9.25 -13.99
CA THR A 155 4.97 9.90 -14.45
C THR A 155 4.07 8.90 -15.16
N GLN A 156 4.61 8.06 -16.06
CA GLN A 156 3.83 7.00 -16.71
C GLN A 156 3.26 5.98 -15.72
N LEU A 157 4.06 5.54 -14.74
CA LEU A 157 3.60 4.62 -13.70
C LEU A 157 2.52 5.25 -12.83
N GLU A 158 2.60 6.55 -12.57
CA GLU A 158 1.59 7.27 -11.80
C GLU A 158 0.27 7.41 -12.57
N VAL A 159 0.33 7.73 -13.86
CA VAL A 159 -0.85 7.75 -14.74
C VAL A 159 -1.51 6.37 -14.77
N LYS A 160 -0.73 5.30 -14.94
CA LYS A 160 -1.24 3.92 -14.93
C LYS A 160 -1.91 3.55 -13.60
N ARG A 161 -1.33 3.95 -12.46
CA ARG A 161 -1.94 3.71 -11.13
C ARG A 161 -3.28 4.41 -10.99
N LYS A 162 -3.33 5.71 -11.35
CA LYS A 162 -4.56 6.53 -11.27
C LYS A 162 -5.65 6.06 -12.23
N SER A 163 -5.29 5.42 -13.35
CA SER A 163 -6.24 4.81 -14.29
C SER A 163 -6.66 3.38 -13.92
N GLY A 164 -6.34 2.90 -12.71
CA GLY A 164 -6.74 1.55 -12.26
C GLY A 164 -5.94 0.40 -12.87
N GLN A 165 -4.82 0.67 -13.55
CA GLN A 165 -3.98 -0.38 -14.11
C GLN A 165 -3.07 -0.99 -13.03
N TYR A 166 -3.03 -2.31 -12.96
CA TYR A 166 -2.14 -3.03 -12.07
C TYR A 166 -0.71 -3.04 -12.59
N ILE A 167 0.22 -2.47 -11.84
CA ILE A 167 1.63 -2.34 -12.24
C ILE A 167 2.57 -3.32 -11.53
N GLY A 168 2.08 -4.16 -10.63
CA GLY A 168 2.89 -5.17 -9.96
C GLY A 168 3.51 -6.17 -10.93
N ALA A 169 4.73 -6.67 -10.65
CA ALA A 169 5.39 -7.67 -11.49
C ALA A 169 4.60 -8.99 -11.56
N PHE A 170 4.05 -9.43 -10.43
CA PHE A 170 3.23 -10.64 -10.29
C PHE A 170 1.87 -10.28 -9.74
N ALA A 171 0.83 -10.99 -10.17
CA ALA A 171 -0.51 -10.86 -9.62
C ALA A 171 -0.55 -11.26 -8.13
N VAL A 172 -1.51 -10.74 -7.39
CA VAL A 172 -1.82 -11.17 -6.02
C VAL A 172 -2.42 -12.58 -6.06
N TYR A 173 -2.23 -13.38 -5.02
CA TYR A 173 -2.84 -14.71 -4.92
C TYR A 173 -4.37 -14.60 -5.03
N GLY A 174 -5.01 -15.46 -5.82
CA GLY A 174 -6.42 -15.33 -6.18
C GLY A 174 -6.66 -14.64 -7.53
N TYR A 175 -5.62 -14.01 -8.11
CA TYR A 175 -5.68 -13.35 -9.42
C TYR A 175 -4.54 -13.77 -10.32
N LEU A 176 -4.79 -13.70 -11.63
CA LEU A 176 -3.81 -13.78 -12.71
C LEU A 176 -3.75 -12.44 -13.44
N LYS A 177 -2.72 -12.24 -14.23
CA LYS A 177 -2.65 -11.14 -15.20
C LYS A 177 -3.30 -11.59 -16.49
N ASP A 178 -4.16 -10.76 -17.05
CA ASP A 178 -4.75 -10.99 -18.36
C ASP A 178 -3.65 -11.07 -19.43
N GLU A 179 -3.74 -12.07 -20.31
CA GLU A 179 -2.78 -12.25 -21.40
C GLU A 179 -2.84 -11.11 -22.42
N ALA A 180 -4.03 -10.59 -22.70
CA ALA A 180 -4.24 -9.48 -23.62
C ALA A 180 -3.81 -8.14 -23.02
N ASN A 181 -4.01 -7.95 -21.71
CA ASN A 181 -3.63 -6.73 -20.99
C ASN A 181 -2.95 -7.06 -19.65
N LYS A 182 -1.63 -7.15 -19.66
CA LYS A 182 -0.81 -7.47 -18.46
C LYS A 182 -0.97 -6.49 -17.29
N ASN A 183 -1.68 -5.40 -17.48
CA ASN A 183 -2.01 -4.42 -16.43
C ASN A 183 -3.43 -4.62 -15.87
N HIS A 184 -4.16 -5.64 -16.29
CA HIS A 184 -5.47 -6.02 -15.78
C HIS A 184 -5.37 -7.32 -14.96
N LEU A 185 -6.15 -7.42 -13.88
CA LEU A 185 -6.26 -8.62 -13.04
C LEU A 185 -7.53 -9.38 -13.40
N ILE A 186 -7.40 -10.66 -13.64
CA ILE A 186 -8.51 -11.61 -13.83
C ILE A 186 -8.53 -12.61 -12.68
N VAL A 187 -9.70 -13.09 -12.31
CA VAL A 187 -9.87 -14.05 -11.22
C VAL A 187 -9.24 -15.39 -11.60
N ASP A 188 -8.47 -15.98 -10.70
CA ASP A 188 -7.96 -17.34 -10.75
C ASP A 188 -8.89 -18.19 -9.86
N GLU A 189 -9.85 -18.89 -10.45
CA GLU A 189 -10.91 -19.55 -9.71
C GLU A 189 -10.38 -20.51 -8.63
N TYR A 190 -9.35 -21.30 -8.91
CA TYR A 190 -8.77 -22.19 -7.91
C TYR A 190 -8.21 -21.44 -6.70
N ALA A 191 -7.41 -20.42 -6.96
CA ALA A 191 -6.82 -19.63 -5.89
C ALA A 191 -7.85 -18.69 -5.23
N ALA A 192 -8.88 -18.26 -5.96
CA ALA A 192 -9.97 -17.45 -5.45
C ALA A 192 -10.85 -18.23 -4.46
N ASP A 193 -11.15 -19.50 -4.72
CA ASP A 193 -11.88 -20.36 -3.79
C ASP A 193 -11.14 -20.50 -2.46
N ILE A 194 -9.83 -20.66 -2.49
CA ILE A 194 -9.00 -20.69 -1.28
C ILE A 194 -9.06 -19.35 -0.54
N VAL A 195 -9.09 -18.23 -1.25
CA VAL A 195 -9.26 -16.90 -0.63
C VAL A 195 -10.65 -16.80 0.02
N ARG A 196 -11.71 -17.22 -0.64
CA ARG A 196 -13.09 -17.28 -0.07
C ARG A 196 -13.13 -18.11 1.21
N ASP A 197 -12.51 -19.28 1.20
CA ASP A 197 -12.39 -20.15 2.36
C ASP A 197 -11.64 -19.48 3.53
N ILE A 198 -10.52 -18.80 3.26
CA ILE A 198 -9.74 -18.07 4.28
C ILE A 198 -10.62 -17.00 4.95
N PHE A 199 -11.43 -16.26 4.18
CA PHE A 199 -12.34 -15.25 4.72
C PHE A 199 -13.48 -15.88 5.51
N SER A 200 -14.11 -16.95 5.02
CA SER A 200 -15.17 -17.70 5.72
C SER A 200 -14.68 -18.24 7.08
N TRP A 201 -13.55 -18.96 7.09
CA TRP A 201 -12.99 -19.49 8.33
C TRP A 201 -12.60 -18.39 9.33
N LYS A 202 -12.20 -17.22 8.84
CA LYS A 202 -11.95 -16.08 9.72
C LYS A 202 -13.23 -15.55 10.35
N LEU A 203 -14.33 -15.47 9.62
CA LEU A 203 -15.65 -15.09 10.12
C LEU A 203 -16.20 -16.13 11.12
N GLU A 204 -15.95 -17.42 10.89
CA GLU A 204 -16.24 -18.51 11.84
C GLU A 204 -15.41 -18.43 13.13
N GLY A 205 -14.42 -17.53 13.19
CA GLY A 205 -13.61 -17.26 14.38
C GLY A 205 -12.27 -17.97 14.42
N MET A 206 -11.83 -18.63 13.34
CA MET A 206 -10.51 -19.25 13.31
C MET A 206 -9.40 -18.19 13.41
N SER A 207 -8.31 -18.52 14.10
CA SER A 207 -7.14 -17.65 14.09
C SER A 207 -6.36 -17.76 12.78
N PRO A 208 -5.61 -16.73 12.38
CA PRO A 208 -4.75 -16.83 11.20
C PRO A 208 -3.75 -18.00 11.25
N GLN A 209 -3.33 -18.39 12.46
CA GLN A 209 -2.46 -19.56 12.66
C GLN A 209 -3.18 -20.88 12.39
N ASP A 210 -4.43 -21.03 12.88
CA ASP A 210 -5.22 -22.24 12.66
C ASP A 210 -5.60 -22.38 11.18
N ILE A 211 -5.94 -21.26 10.51
CA ILE A 211 -6.19 -21.22 9.07
C ILE A 211 -4.95 -21.68 8.30
N ALA A 212 -3.77 -21.15 8.63
CA ALA A 212 -2.52 -21.57 8.00
C ALA A 212 -2.23 -23.06 8.23
N SER A 213 -2.47 -23.56 9.44
CA SER A 213 -2.30 -24.98 9.78
C SER A 213 -3.28 -25.87 9.00
N ARG A 214 -4.53 -25.46 8.85
CA ARG A 214 -5.57 -26.16 8.08
C ARG A 214 -5.20 -26.23 6.59
N LEU A 215 -4.74 -25.11 6.00
CA LEU A 215 -4.29 -25.07 4.61
C LEU A 215 -3.10 -26.00 4.35
N ASN A 216 -2.11 -25.99 5.27
CA ASN A 216 -0.96 -26.89 5.19
C ASN A 216 -1.35 -28.36 5.35
N HIS A 217 -2.27 -28.68 6.27
CA HIS A 217 -2.76 -30.05 6.46
C HIS A 217 -3.50 -30.57 5.23
N ASN A 218 -4.27 -29.71 4.56
CA ASN A 218 -4.99 -30.02 3.34
C ASN A 218 -4.09 -30.04 2.08
N GLY A 219 -2.77 -29.81 2.23
CA GLY A 219 -1.82 -29.83 1.12
C GLY A 219 -1.96 -28.66 0.15
N VAL A 220 -2.64 -27.58 0.53
CA VAL A 220 -2.82 -26.39 -0.32
C VAL A 220 -1.50 -25.67 -0.50
N LEU A 221 -1.07 -25.44 -1.74
CA LEU A 221 0.18 -24.74 -2.03
C LEU A 221 0.14 -23.31 -1.52
N SER A 222 1.22 -22.90 -0.83
CA SER A 222 1.37 -21.50 -0.43
C SER A 222 1.47 -20.57 -1.64
N PRO A 223 1.17 -19.25 -1.52
CA PRO A 223 1.22 -18.32 -2.66
C PRO A 223 2.54 -18.33 -3.43
N MET A 224 3.65 -18.62 -2.77
CA MET A 224 4.97 -18.73 -3.41
C MET A 224 5.08 -20.03 -4.23
N GLU A 225 4.73 -21.16 -3.64
CA GLU A 225 4.81 -22.47 -4.32
C GLU A 225 3.78 -22.57 -5.44
N TYR A 226 2.60 -21.97 -5.27
CA TYR A 226 1.59 -21.88 -6.32
C TYR A 226 2.10 -21.11 -7.56
N LYS A 227 2.76 -19.96 -7.34
CA LYS A 227 3.38 -19.22 -8.47
C LYS A 227 4.46 -20.02 -9.18
N LYS A 228 5.22 -20.81 -8.45
CA LYS A 228 6.23 -21.72 -9.05
C LYS A 228 5.58 -22.84 -9.85
N SER A 229 4.48 -23.44 -9.35
CA SER A 229 3.74 -24.49 -10.06
C SER A 229 3.15 -24.00 -11.40
N LEU A 230 2.82 -22.70 -11.48
CA LEU A 230 2.41 -22.03 -12.72
C LEU A 230 3.60 -21.68 -13.65
N GLY A 231 4.81 -22.12 -13.33
CA GLY A 231 6.01 -21.84 -14.15
C GLY A 231 6.52 -20.40 -14.07
N MET A 232 6.01 -19.59 -13.15
CA MET A 232 6.45 -18.20 -13.01
C MET A 232 7.86 -18.13 -12.41
N LYS A 233 8.76 -17.32 -13.00
CA LYS A 233 10.10 -17.04 -12.48
C LYS A 233 10.04 -16.14 -11.25
N PHE A 234 9.38 -16.61 -10.19
CA PHE A 234 9.23 -15.89 -8.94
C PHE A 234 10.40 -16.19 -8.02
N ALA A 235 11.23 -15.18 -7.75
CA ALA A 235 12.34 -15.26 -6.81
C ALA A 235 12.09 -14.34 -5.60
N THR A 236 12.41 -14.83 -4.42
CA THR A 236 12.34 -14.08 -3.16
C THR A 236 13.64 -14.26 -2.39
N SER A 237 13.99 -13.27 -1.56
CA SER A 237 15.11 -13.35 -0.63
C SER A 237 14.86 -14.32 0.54
N PHE A 238 13.63 -14.77 0.75
CA PHE A 238 13.31 -15.72 1.80
C PHE A 238 13.80 -17.12 1.43
N LYS A 239 14.59 -17.73 2.32
CA LYS A 239 14.99 -19.13 2.20
C LYS A 239 13.84 -20.01 2.72
N ALA A 240 13.22 -20.79 1.86
CA ALA A 240 12.24 -21.80 2.23
C ALA A 240 12.91 -23.17 2.28
N ASN A 241 12.67 -23.97 3.33
CA ASN A 241 13.18 -25.33 3.52
C ASN A 241 12.04 -26.34 3.55
N PRO A 242 12.01 -27.36 2.71
CA PRO A 242 12.40 -27.39 1.28
C PRO A 242 11.36 -26.70 0.41
N GLN A 243 10.14 -26.49 0.93
CA GLN A 243 9.00 -25.79 0.32
C GLN A 243 8.44 -24.74 1.26
N ALA A 244 7.90 -23.66 0.69
CA ALA A 244 7.26 -22.61 1.47
C ALA A 244 5.86 -23.08 1.92
N ALA A 245 5.65 -23.17 3.22
CA ALA A 245 4.34 -23.44 3.82
C ALA A 245 3.55 -22.15 4.07
N TRP A 246 2.24 -22.32 4.28
CA TRP A 246 1.39 -21.23 4.78
C TRP A 246 1.82 -20.82 6.19
N SER A 247 1.80 -19.54 6.43
CA SER A 247 2.07 -18.93 7.75
C SER A 247 0.94 -17.99 8.14
N ALA A 248 0.79 -17.73 9.44
CA ALA A 248 -0.17 -16.74 9.93
C ALA A 248 -0.02 -15.36 9.26
N ASN A 249 1.24 -14.96 8.99
CA ASN A 249 1.52 -13.70 8.30
C ASN A 249 1.05 -13.71 6.84
N ALA A 250 1.14 -14.85 6.14
CA ALA A 250 0.63 -14.97 4.77
C ALA A 250 -0.90 -14.84 4.75
N VAL A 251 -1.58 -15.51 5.68
CA VAL A 251 -3.04 -15.41 5.87
C VAL A 251 -3.45 -13.98 6.23
N LEU A 252 -2.76 -13.33 7.18
CA LEU A 252 -3.04 -11.93 7.56
C LEU A 252 -2.86 -10.94 6.40
N ARG A 253 -1.87 -11.17 5.54
CA ARG A 253 -1.68 -10.32 4.33
C ARG A 253 -2.86 -10.45 3.37
N ILE A 254 -3.42 -11.65 3.21
CA ILE A 254 -4.62 -11.87 2.41
C ILE A 254 -5.80 -11.17 3.06
N LEU A 255 -6.10 -11.46 4.33
CA LEU A 255 -7.24 -10.90 5.04
C LEU A 255 -7.25 -9.36 5.11
N LYS A 256 -6.07 -8.70 5.09
CA LYS A 256 -5.93 -7.23 5.18
C LYS A 256 -5.83 -6.53 3.83
N ASN A 257 -5.83 -7.26 2.73
CA ASN A 257 -5.59 -6.65 1.43
C ASN A 257 -6.91 -6.29 0.72
N PRO A 258 -7.23 -5.00 0.55
CA PRO A 258 -8.47 -4.57 -0.09
C PRO A 258 -8.57 -4.90 -1.58
N VAL A 259 -7.51 -5.39 -2.20
CA VAL A 259 -7.55 -5.85 -3.60
C VAL A 259 -8.64 -6.90 -3.84
N TYR A 260 -8.96 -7.71 -2.84
CA TYR A 260 -9.99 -8.75 -2.95
C TYR A 260 -11.41 -8.20 -3.08
N THR A 261 -11.62 -6.92 -2.78
CA THR A 261 -12.91 -6.22 -2.95
C THR A 261 -13.00 -5.40 -4.25
N GLY A 262 -12.10 -5.64 -5.23
CA GLY A 262 -12.05 -4.85 -6.45
C GLY A 262 -11.33 -3.51 -6.31
N ILE A 263 -10.91 -3.13 -5.10
CA ILE A 263 -10.21 -1.86 -4.84
C ILE A 263 -8.71 -2.03 -5.03
N LEU A 264 -8.16 -1.26 -5.95
CA LEU A 264 -6.73 -1.27 -6.22
C LEU A 264 -6.03 -0.09 -5.53
N ILE A 265 -5.17 -0.39 -4.55
CA ILE A 265 -4.37 0.60 -3.83
C ILE A 265 -2.90 0.43 -4.20
N GLN A 266 -2.34 1.43 -4.87
CA GLN A 266 -0.96 1.41 -5.36
C GLN A 266 -0.21 2.70 -5.02
N GLY A 267 1.12 2.72 -5.25
CA GLY A 267 1.92 3.91 -5.02
C GLY A 267 2.21 4.23 -3.55
N LYS A 268 2.10 3.23 -2.65
CA LYS A 268 2.37 3.36 -1.21
C LYS A 268 3.82 3.75 -0.88
N GLU A 269 4.75 3.44 -1.79
CA GLU A 269 6.18 3.68 -1.61
C GLU A 269 6.77 4.42 -2.81
N THR A 270 7.82 5.19 -2.56
CA THR A 270 8.62 5.86 -3.59
C THR A 270 10.11 5.78 -3.25
N THR A 271 10.96 6.13 -4.21
CA THR A 271 12.39 6.36 -3.97
C THR A 271 12.68 7.85 -4.11
N PRO A 272 13.48 8.46 -3.20
CA PRO A 272 13.77 9.90 -3.25
C PRO A 272 14.38 10.34 -4.59
N SER A 273 15.27 9.53 -5.15
CA SER A 273 15.88 9.75 -6.45
C SER A 273 16.24 8.43 -7.13
N TYR A 274 16.54 8.45 -8.44
CA TYR A 274 17.00 7.26 -9.16
C TYR A 274 18.37 6.73 -8.67
N LYS A 275 19.16 7.57 -8.00
CA LYS A 275 20.45 7.21 -7.37
C LYS A 275 20.29 6.51 -6.03
N VAL A 276 19.15 6.73 -5.33
CA VAL A 276 18.91 6.22 -3.98
C VAL A 276 17.93 5.05 -4.03
N ARG A 277 18.40 3.86 -3.69
CA ARG A 277 17.56 2.63 -3.70
C ARG A 277 16.65 2.48 -2.48
N LYS A 278 16.81 3.34 -1.47
CA LYS A 278 15.98 3.30 -0.26
C LYS A 278 14.54 3.67 -0.60
N ARG A 279 13.60 2.79 -0.28
CA ARG A 279 12.17 3.07 -0.40
C ARG A 279 11.69 3.87 0.80
N VAL A 280 10.84 4.82 0.55
CA VAL A 280 10.19 5.68 1.56
C VAL A 280 8.69 5.53 1.38
N THR A 281 7.97 5.31 2.49
CA THR A 281 6.51 5.24 2.49
C THR A 281 5.93 6.64 2.25
N LYS A 282 4.93 6.72 1.38
CA LYS A 282 4.16 7.93 1.14
C LYS A 282 3.00 8.05 2.12
N PRO A 283 2.55 9.27 2.45
CA PRO A 283 1.30 9.46 3.18
C PRO A 283 0.12 8.89 2.39
N GLU A 284 -0.92 8.46 3.09
CA GLU A 284 -2.09 7.81 2.48
C GLU A 284 -2.81 8.71 1.46
N SER A 285 -2.79 10.02 1.68
CA SER A 285 -3.34 11.03 0.76
C SER A 285 -2.70 11.04 -0.64
N GLU A 286 -1.48 10.49 -0.76
CA GLU A 286 -0.77 10.38 -2.03
C GLU A 286 -0.88 9.00 -2.69
N TRP A 287 -1.61 8.06 -2.09
CA TRP A 287 -1.82 6.75 -2.69
C TRP A 287 -2.79 6.83 -3.86
N ALA A 288 -2.56 6.01 -4.86
CA ALA A 288 -3.53 5.83 -5.94
C ALA A 288 -4.54 4.76 -5.52
N ILE A 289 -5.76 5.19 -5.22
CA ILE A 289 -6.88 4.32 -4.82
C ILE A 289 -7.90 4.36 -5.94
N VAL A 290 -8.23 3.21 -6.52
CA VAL A 290 -9.21 3.08 -7.58
C VAL A 290 -10.19 1.98 -7.22
N SER A 291 -11.46 2.30 -7.12
CA SER A 291 -12.55 1.34 -6.90
C SER A 291 -12.92 0.65 -8.21
N ASP A 292 -13.46 -0.56 -8.13
CA ASP A 292 -13.94 -1.36 -9.28
C ASP A 292 -12.91 -1.50 -10.41
N ALA A 293 -11.61 -1.58 -10.03
CA ALA A 293 -10.52 -1.72 -10.99
C ALA A 293 -10.43 -3.13 -11.61
N HIS A 294 -11.03 -4.13 -10.98
CA HIS A 294 -11.07 -5.54 -11.37
C HIS A 294 -12.21 -6.25 -10.63
N GLU A 295 -12.53 -7.46 -11.06
CA GLU A 295 -13.57 -8.29 -10.44
C GLU A 295 -13.22 -8.61 -8.98
N ALA A 296 -14.18 -8.43 -8.07
CA ALA A 296 -14.03 -8.71 -6.65
C ALA A 296 -14.19 -10.22 -6.37
N ILE A 297 -13.30 -10.79 -5.56
CA ILE A 297 -13.42 -12.17 -5.04
C ILE A 297 -14.26 -12.20 -3.78
N ILE A 298 -14.19 -11.14 -2.95
CA ILE A 298 -14.86 -11.01 -1.66
C ILE A 298 -15.76 -9.78 -1.68
N GLU A 299 -16.97 -9.92 -1.21
CA GLU A 299 -17.87 -8.78 -1.01
C GLU A 299 -17.26 -7.79 0.00
N ARG A 300 -17.43 -6.49 -0.25
CA ARG A 300 -16.86 -5.43 0.63
C ARG A 300 -17.29 -5.59 2.08
N ARG A 301 -18.53 -6.02 2.30
CA ARG A 301 -19.10 -6.23 3.64
C ARG A 301 -18.42 -7.35 4.41
N ASP A 302 -18.13 -8.46 3.73
CA ASP A 302 -17.43 -9.59 4.34
C ASP A 302 -15.99 -9.20 4.67
N PHE A 303 -15.35 -8.44 3.79
CA PHE A 303 -14.06 -7.84 4.05
C PHE A 303 -14.08 -6.95 5.30
N ASP A 304 -15.02 -6.00 5.41
CA ASP A 304 -15.15 -5.08 6.54
C ASP A 304 -15.48 -5.84 7.84
N SER A 305 -16.28 -6.89 7.77
CA SER A 305 -16.56 -7.77 8.91
C SER A 305 -15.30 -8.51 9.38
N VAL A 306 -14.47 -8.97 8.43
CA VAL A 306 -13.17 -9.57 8.75
C VAL A 306 -12.20 -8.53 9.34
N GLN A 307 -12.14 -7.29 8.82
CA GLN A 307 -11.31 -6.23 9.42
C GLN A 307 -11.72 -5.99 10.88
N LYS A 308 -13.03 -5.91 11.16
CA LYS A 308 -13.54 -5.81 12.53
C LYS A 308 -13.11 -7.01 13.37
N ALA A 309 -13.31 -8.24 12.87
CA ALA A 309 -12.89 -9.45 13.57
C ALA A 309 -11.39 -9.49 13.87
N LEU A 310 -10.55 -8.87 13.02
CA LEU A 310 -9.11 -8.73 13.23
C LEU A 310 -8.75 -7.65 14.27
N SER A 311 -9.59 -6.64 14.44
CA SER A 311 -9.39 -5.57 15.44
C SER A 311 -9.81 -5.97 16.84
N LEU A 312 -10.69 -6.97 16.98
CA LEU A 312 -11.18 -7.45 18.26
C LEU A 312 -10.08 -8.18 19.04
N ASP A 313 -10.06 -7.98 20.35
CA ASP A 313 -9.19 -8.75 21.27
C ASP A 313 -9.73 -10.19 21.42
N THR A 314 -9.18 -11.09 20.64
CA THR A 314 -9.56 -12.51 20.61
C THR A 314 -8.54 -13.40 21.30
N ARG A 315 -7.85 -12.90 22.35
CA ARG A 315 -6.95 -13.72 23.15
C ARG A 315 -7.68 -14.93 23.73
N ARG A 316 -7.10 -16.13 23.57
CA ARG A 316 -7.67 -17.39 24.03
C ARG A 316 -7.06 -17.78 25.37
N SER A 317 -7.85 -18.50 26.20
CA SER A 317 -7.28 -19.20 27.35
C SER A 317 -6.44 -20.38 26.88
N PRO A 318 -5.36 -20.73 27.61
CA PRO A 318 -4.63 -21.96 27.36
C PRO A 318 -5.58 -23.15 27.41
N GLY A 319 -5.72 -23.91 26.33
CA GLY A 319 -6.61 -25.06 26.22
C GLY A 319 -7.91 -24.82 25.45
N ASP A 320 -8.29 -23.59 25.11
CA ASP A 320 -9.45 -23.30 24.25
C ASP A 320 -9.04 -23.34 22.76
N SER A 321 -9.69 -24.20 21.99
CA SER A 321 -9.42 -24.35 20.54
C SER A 321 -10.16 -23.33 19.68
N ALA A 322 -11.26 -22.74 20.16
CA ALA A 322 -12.11 -21.80 19.40
C ALA A 322 -12.24 -20.44 20.09
N VAL A 323 -12.45 -19.39 19.28
CA VAL A 323 -12.80 -18.07 19.77
C VAL A 323 -14.25 -18.10 20.23
N GLN A 324 -14.52 -17.65 21.45
CA GLN A 324 -15.86 -17.63 22.02
C GLN A 324 -16.79 -16.64 21.31
N LEU A 325 -18.10 -16.88 21.34
CA LEU A 325 -19.12 -16.16 20.59
C LEU A 325 -19.00 -14.63 20.69
N PHE A 326 -18.88 -14.08 21.89
CA PHE A 326 -18.82 -12.64 22.14
C PHE A 326 -17.40 -12.12 22.46
N SER A 327 -16.37 -12.91 22.19
CA SER A 327 -14.98 -12.50 22.51
C SER A 327 -14.61 -11.18 21.86
N GLY A 328 -14.17 -10.20 22.67
CA GLY A 328 -13.78 -8.87 22.23
C GLY A 328 -14.94 -7.89 21.95
N MET A 329 -16.20 -8.28 22.17
CA MET A 329 -17.37 -7.46 21.85
C MET A 329 -18.18 -7.03 23.09
N VAL A 330 -17.87 -7.56 24.27
CA VAL A 330 -18.59 -7.26 25.52
C VAL A 330 -17.81 -6.23 26.33
N PHE A 331 -18.48 -5.16 26.70
CA PHE A 331 -17.91 -4.03 27.45
C PHE A 331 -18.75 -3.69 28.68
N CYS A 332 -18.11 -3.14 29.68
CA CYS A 332 -18.79 -2.61 30.85
C CYS A 332 -19.49 -1.30 30.51
N GLY A 333 -20.80 -1.21 30.75
CA GLY A 333 -21.59 0.02 30.52
C GLY A 333 -21.24 1.17 31.46
N GLU A 334 -20.58 0.89 32.62
CA GLU A 334 -20.20 1.91 33.61
C GLU A 334 -18.84 2.54 33.30
N CYS A 335 -17.82 1.73 33.00
CA CYS A 335 -16.44 2.22 32.83
C CYS A 335 -15.89 2.06 31.41
N GLY A 336 -16.63 1.46 30.50
CA GLY A 336 -16.20 1.24 29.12
C GLY A 336 -15.12 0.15 28.93
N ALA A 337 -14.60 -0.44 29.99
CA ALA A 337 -13.58 -1.48 29.90
C ALA A 337 -14.14 -2.79 29.33
N ASN A 338 -13.28 -3.59 28.69
CA ASN A 338 -13.66 -4.93 28.22
C ASN A 338 -14.15 -5.80 29.38
N MET A 339 -15.12 -6.67 29.13
CA MET A 339 -15.51 -7.71 30.05
C MET A 339 -14.82 -9.02 29.69
N VAL A 340 -14.25 -9.67 30.70
CA VAL A 340 -13.50 -10.92 30.54
C VAL A 340 -14.33 -12.11 30.99
N ARG A 341 -14.26 -13.19 30.23
CA ARG A 341 -14.91 -14.46 30.53
C ARG A 341 -14.19 -15.16 31.67
N LYS A 342 -14.94 -15.58 32.71
CA LYS A 342 -14.43 -16.28 33.88
C LYS A 342 -15.23 -17.52 34.13
N THR A 343 -14.57 -18.68 34.16
CA THR A 343 -15.18 -19.95 34.55
C THR A 343 -15.08 -20.14 36.06
N VAL A 344 -16.19 -20.43 36.70
CA VAL A 344 -16.28 -20.69 38.14
C VAL A 344 -16.80 -22.10 38.34
N PRO A 345 -15.99 -23.01 38.90
CA PRO A 345 -16.45 -24.34 39.25
C PRO A 345 -17.40 -24.29 40.46
N SER A 346 -18.47 -25.08 40.42
CA SER A 346 -19.39 -25.27 41.55
C SER A 346 -19.83 -26.73 41.60
N GLY A 347 -19.20 -27.53 42.45
CA GLY A 347 -19.32 -28.96 42.44
C GLY A 347 -18.88 -29.58 41.12
N ASN A 348 -19.70 -30.42 40.52
CA ASN A 348 -19.42 -31.04 39.21
C ASN A 348 -19.80 -30.18 38.02
N LYS A 349 -20.32 -28.96 38.24
CA LYS A 349 -20.72 -28.02 37.17
C LYS A 349 -19.74 -26.85 37.04
N LYS A 350 -19.54 -26.39 35.82
CA LYS A 350 -18.76 -25.19 35.52
C LYS A 350 -19.71 -24.11 35.02
N TYR A 351 -19.69 -22.96 35.66
CA TYR A 351 -20.47 -21.79 35.25
C TYR A 351 -19.55 -20.72 34.67
N VAL A 352 -19.98 -20.09 33.59
CA VAL A 352 -19.21 -19.09 32.89
C VAL A 352 -19.88 -17.73 33.06
N TYR A 353 -19.08 -16.73 33.39
CA TYR A 353 -19.54 -15.35 33.61
C TYR A 353 -18.67 -14.36 32.88
N TYR A 354 -19.26 -13.27 32.38
CA TYR A 354 -18.57 -12.07 32.00
C TYR A 354 -18.40 -11.17 33.22
N VAL A 355 -17.18 -10.71 33.49
CA VAL A 355 -16.83 -9.80 34.60
C VAL A 355 -16.02 -8.63 34.07
N CYS A 356 -16.22 -7.45 34.63
CA CYS A 356 -15.49 -6.25 34.23
C CYS A 356 -13.97 -6.43 34.44
N ALA A 357 -13.16 -6.14 33.42
CA ALA A 357 -11.71 -6.26 33.51
C ALA A 357 -11.11 -5.28 34.53
N ALA A 358 -11.58 -4.04 34.58
CA ALA A 358 -11.15 -3.02 35.53
C ALA A 358 -11.48 -3.44 36.98
N HIS A 359 -12.68 -3.99 37.23
CA HIS A 359 -13.00 -4.54 38.57
C HIS A 359 -12.10 -5.71 38.94
N LYS A 360 -11.78 -6.59 37.97
CA LYS A 360 -10.93 -7.77 38.21
C LYS A 360 -9.49 -7.37 38.51
N GLN A 361 -8.97 -6.31 37.88
CA GLN A 361 -7.58 -5.90 37.95
C GLN A 361 -7.28 -5.04 39.18
N ASP A 362 -8.02 -3.98 39.39
CA ASP A 362 -7.73 -2.92 40.39
C ASP A 362 -8.97 -2.48 41.21
N LYS A 363 -10.12 -3.10 41.00
CA LYS A 363 -11.41 -2.76 41.63
C LYS A 363 -11.89 -1.32 41.37
N SER A 364 -11.41 -0.70 40.31
CA SER A 364 -11.81 0.67 39.93
C SER A 364 -13.25 0.79 39.44
N CYS A 365 -13.94 -0.33 39.22
CA CYS A 365 -15.35 -0.39 38.82
C CYS A 365 -16.17 -1.21 39.81
N SER A 366 -17.51 -1.07 39.78
CA SER A 366 -18.44 -1.83 40.59
C SER A 366 -18.41 -3.34 40.25
N PRO A 367 -18.61 -4.22 41.24
CA PRO A 367 -18.69 -5.65 41.01
C PRO A 367 -20.03 -6.00 40.33
N HIS A 368 -20.00 -6.35 39.07
CA HIS A 368 -21.14 -6.91 38.35
C HIS A 368 -20.69 -8.03 37.41
N ARG A 369 -21.57 -8.94 37.16
CA ARG A 369 -21.31 -10.13 36.36
C ARG A 369 -22.55 -10.57 35.61
N MET A 370 -22.41 -11.04 34.40
CA MET A 370 -23.47 -11.62 33.60
C MET A 370 -23.13 -13.08 33.27
N ARG A 371 -24.10 -13.98 33.41
CA ARG A 371 -23.92 -15.38 33.02
C ARG A 371 -23.90 -15.52 31.51
N ASP A 372 -22.97 -16.32 30.98
CA ASP A 372 -22.73 -16.49 29.53
C ASP A 372 -24.01 -16.92 28.80
N GLU A 373 -24.68 -17.99 29.31
CA GLU A 373 -25.93 -18.51 28.72
C GLU A 373 -27.07 -17.46 28.73
N ALA A 374 -27.16 -16.67 29.81
CA ALA A 374 -28.18 -15.63 29.91
C ALA A 374 -27.93 -14.48 28.96
N LEU A 375 -26.66 -14.13 28.77
CA LEU A 375 -26.23 -13.10 27.77
C LEU A 375 -26.56 -13.57 26.35
N GLU A 376 -26.25 -14.83 26.04
CA GLU A 376 -26.51 -15.42 24.73
C GLU A 376 -27.98 -15.37 24.36
N GLN A 377 -28.86 -15.77 25.30
CA GLN A 377 -30.31 -15.75 25.08
C GLN A 377 -30.82 -14.31 24.89
N LEU A 378 -30.39 -13.36 25.74
CA LEU A 378 -30.81 -11.97 25.64
C LEU A 378 -30.35 -11.33 24.30
N VAL A 379 -29.14 -11.62 23.90
CA VAL A 379 -28.60 -11.09 22.62
C VAL A 379 -29.35 -11.73 21.44
N LEU A 380 -29.62 -13.05 21.49
CA LEU A 380 -30.40 -13.73 20.45
C LEU A 380 -31.80 -13.14 20.30
N ASP A 381 -32.50 -12.90 21.40
CA ASP A 381 -33.86 -12.35 21.39
C ASP A 381 -33.84 -10.90 20.87
N THR A 382 -32.81 -10.09 21.27
CA THR A 382 -32.64 -8.73 20.80
C THR A 382 -32.31 -8.68 19.30
N VAL A 383 -31.46 -9.58 18.82
CA VAL A 383 -31.11 -9.68 17.38
C VAL A 383 -32.32 -10.11 16.57
N LYS A 384 -33.10 -11.11 17.04
CA LYS A 384 -34.34 -11.53 16.36
C LYS A 384 -35.33 -10.39 16.23
N GLN A 385 -35.52 -9.61 17.30
CA GLN A 385 -36.42 -8.47 17.25
C GLN A 385 -35.93 -7.41 16.29
N TYR A 386 -34.65 -7.07 16.36
CA TYR A 386 -34.06 -6.05 15.46
C TYR A 386 -34.12 -6.47 13.99
N ILE A 387 -33.89 -7.75 13.67
CA ILE A 387 -34.05 -8.28 12.30
C ILE A 387 -35.48 -8.10 11.81
N ARG A 388 -36.50 -8.39 12.63
CA ARG A 388 -37.91 -8.17 12.27
C ARG A 388 -38.18 -6.69 12.01
N ASP A 389 -37.74 -5.81 12.92
CA ASP A 389 -37.96 -4.37 12.79
C ASP A 389 -37.32 -3.81 11.50
N VAL A 390 -36.11 -4.30 11.12
CA VAL A 390 -35.42 -3.93 9.88
C VAL A 390 -36.18 -4.44 8.65
N VAL A 391 -36.66 -5.67 8.67
CA VAL A 391 -37.39 -6.26 7.53
C VAL A 391 -38.75 -5.59 7.36
N ASP A 392 -39.48 -5.31 8.44
CA ASP A 392 -40.74 -4.58 8.41
C ASP A 392 -40.52 -3.16 7.85
N LEU A 393 -39.44 -2.49 8.25
CA LEU A 393 -39.06 -1.19 7.72
C LEU A 393 -38.75 -1.25 6.21
N ASP A 394 -38.03 -2.26 5.74
CA ASP A 394 -37.69 -2.47 4.32
C ASP A 394 -38.97 -2.68 3.48
N ASP A 395 -39.91 -3.48 3.98
CA ASP A 395 -41.19 -3.74 3.30
C ASP A 395 -42.03 -2.46 3.22
N ILE A 396 -42.09 -1.64 4.27
CA ILE A 396 -42.78 -0.34 4.26
C ILE A 396 -42.11 0.65 3.30
N LEU A 397 -40.79 0.74 3.31
CA LEU A 397 -40.02 1.59 2.41
C LEU A 397 -40.20 1.19 0.93
N ALA A 398 -40.36 -0.11 0.66
CA ALA A 398 -40.66 -0.59 -0.70
C ALA A 398 -42.02 -0.12 -1.24
N MET A 399 -42.98 0.13 -0.34
CA MET A 399 -44.32 0.61 -0.69
C MET A 399 -44.42 2.14 -0.68
N THR A 400 -43.48 2.86 -0.08
CA THR A 400 -43.54 4.33 0.10
C THR A 400 -42.56 5.03 -0.82
N ASP A 401 -43.05 6.02 -1.59
CA ASP A 401 -42.16 6.88 -2.41
C ASP A 401 -41.47 7.95 -1.55
N THR A 402 -40.24 7.68 -1.19
CA THR A 402 -39.39 8.59 -0.39
C THR A 402 -38.51 9.51 -1.25
N ALA A 403 -38.54 9.38 -2.58
CA ALA A 403 -37.68 10.12 -3.50
C ALA A 403 -37.83 11.65 -3.41
N PRO A 404 -39.07 12.21 -3.27
CA PRO A 404 -39.24 13.66 -3.14
C PRO A 404 -38.59 14.24 -1.88
N LEU A 405 -38.64 13.54 -0.76
CA LEU A 405 -38.05 13.99 0.51
C LEU A 405 -36.51 13.98 0.45
N ARG A 406 -35.93 12.91 -0.10
CA ARG A 406 -34.47 12.81 -0.29
C ARG A 406 -33.96 13.93 -1.20
N THR A 407 -34.69 14.22 -2.29
CA THR A 407 -34.33 15.32 -3.18
C THR A 407 -34.38 16.67 -2.46
N ALA A 408 -35.39 16.91 -1.63
CA ALA A 408 -35.51 18.13 -0.83
C ALA A 408 -34.38 18.28 0.21
N GLU A 409 -33.99 17.19 0.88
CA GLU A 409 -32.87 17.19 1.82
C GLU A 409 -31.55 17.42 1.11
N ALA A 410 -31.28 16.74 0.00
CA ALA A 410 -30.09 16.96 -0.81
C ALA A 410 -29.98 18.43 -1.27
N GLN A 411 -31.10 19.02 -1.72
CA GLN A 411 -31.13 20.44 -2.09
C GLN A 411 -30.87 21.37 -0.90
N LYS A 412 -31.36 21.03 0.29
CA LYS A 412 -31.11 21.82 1.51
C LYS A 412 -29.62 21.81 1.88
N VAL A 413 -28.99 20.64 1.91
CA VAL A 413 -27.55 20.50 2.20
C VAL A 413 -26.73 21.17 1.10
N GLN A 414 -27.10 21.02 -0.17
CA GLN A 414 -26.43 21.70 -1.29
C GLN A 414 -26.43 23.22 -1.12
N ARG A 415 -27.56 23.83 -0.73
CA ARG A 415 -27.64 25.26 -0.46
C ARG A 415 -26.77 25.71 0.71
N GLN A 416 -26.62 24.88 1.73
CA GLN A 416 -25.70 25.16 2.85
C GLN A 416 -24.24 25.09 2.40
N LEU A 417 -23.88 24.11 1.59
CA LEU A 417 -22.56 23.97 1.00
C LEU A 417 -22.21 25.17 0.10
N ASP A 418 -23.14 25.61 -0.75
CA ASP A 418 -22.94 26.77 -1.63
C ASP A 418 -22.73 28.07 -0.82
N LYS A 419 -23.46 28.24 0.28
CA LYS A 419 -23.26 29.38 1.20
C LYS A 419 -21.85 29.36 1.83
N LYS A 420 -21.39 28.18 2.30
CA LYS A 420 -20.06 28.04 2.89
C LYS A 420 -18.95 28.22 1.88
N ARG A 421 -19.15 27.79 0.64
CA ARG A 421 -18.23 28.02 -0.47
C ARG A 421 -18.09 29.52 -0.76
N SER A 422 -19.20 30.24 -0.81
CA SER A 422 -19.19 31.71 -1.00
C SER A 422 -18.52 32.45 0.15
N GLU A 423 -18.73 32.00 1.39
CA GLU A 423 -18.05 32.55 2.59
C GLU A 423 -16.54 32.35 2.51
N HIS A 424 -16.10 31.14 2.14
CA HIS A 424 -14.69 30.79 1.96
C HIS A 424 -14.01 31.63 0.86
N GLU A 425 -14.65 31.76 -0.31
CA GLU A 425 -14.15 32.61 -1.41
C GLU A 425 -14.01 34.08 -0.99
N ARG A 426 -14.97 34.59 -0.21
CA ARG A 426 -14.89 35.94 0.34
C ARG A 426 -13.71 36.11 1.30
N LEU A 427 -13.47 35.13 2.18
CA LEU A 427 -12.34 35.17 3.12
C LEU A 427 -11.00 35.07 2.38
N GLN A 428 -10.90 34.28 1.33
CA GLN A 428 -9.71 34.21 0.48
C GLN A 428 -9.42 35.54 -0.23
N LYS A 429 -10.45 36.21 -0.75
CA LYS A 429 -10.28 37.57 -1.34
C LYS A 429 -9.78 38.57 -0.31
N LEU A 430 -10.32 38.52 0.92
CA LEU A 430 -9.85 39.38 2.01
C LEU A 430 -8.40 39.08 2.41
N LEU A 431 -7.98 37.80 2.42
CA LEU A 431 -6.59 37.42 2.64
C LEU A 431 -5.64 37.97 1.56
N MET A 432 -6.07 37.98 0.29
CA MET A 432 -5.28 38.58 -0.80
C MET A 432 -5.18 40.10 -0.66
N SER A 433 -6.28 40.79 -0.35
CA SER A 433 -6.28 42.25 -0.18
C SER A 433 -5.50 42.74 1.03
N LEU A 434 -5.26 41.90 2.03
CA LEU A 434 -4.39 42.25 3.17
C LEU A 434 -2.95 42.53 2.75
N TYR A 435 -2.43 41.80 1.75
CA TYR A 435 -1.08 42.02 1.24
C TYR A 435 -0.96 43.38 0.53
N GLU A 436 -1.98 43.75 -0.25
CA GLU A 436 -2.07 45.03 -0.93
C GLU A 436 -2.13 46.18 0.12
N SER A 437 -2.98 46.03 1.15
CA SER A 437 -3.10 47.00 2.23
C SER A 437 -1.81 47.20 3.04
N LEU A 438 -1.00 46.14 3.20
CA LEU A 438 0.32 46.23 3.81
C LEU A 438 1.31 46.95 2.89
N ALA A 439 1.28 46.65 1.58
CA ALA A 439 2.14 47.27 0.57
C ALA A 439 1.86 48.77 0.41
N ASP A 440 0.58 49.17 0.54
CA ASP A 440 0.12 50.55 0.46
C ASP A 440 0.30 51.31 1.80
N GLY A 441 0.78 50.64 2.86
CA GLY A 441 1.02 51.26 4.16
C GLY A 441 -0.24 51.58 4.95
N ILE A 442 -1.38 51.01 4.61
CA ILE A 442 -2.68 51.19 5.26
C ILE A 442 -2.72 50.47 6.63
N ILE A 443 -2.04 49.32 6.74
CA ILE A 443 -1.92 48.50 7.94
C ILE A 443 -0.44 48.27 8.28
N ASP A 444 -0.12 48.12 9.56
CA ASP A 444 1.23 47.77 9.99
C ASP A 444 1.47 46.26 9.97
N ARG A 445 2.74 45.82 10.22
CA ARG A 445 3.14 44.41 10.15
C ARG A 445 2.45 43.55 11.23
N ASP A 446 2.20 44.12 12.39
CA ASP A 446 1.58 43.40 13.53
C ASP A 446 0.08 43.25 13.31
N GLU A 447 -0.58 44.28 12.77
CA GLU A 447 -1.97 44.18 12.31
C GLU A 447 -2.15 43.18 11.17
N TYR A 448 -1.25 43.21 10.19
CA TYR A 448 -1.24 42.22 9.10
C TYR A 448 -1.13 40.78 9.64
N ALA A 449 -0.20 40.52 10.56
CA ALA A 449 0.01 39.20 11.14
C ALA A 449 -1.25 38.71 11.89
N ARG A 450 -1.87 39.57 12.70
CA ARG A 450 -3.11 39.23 13.43
C ARG A 450 -4.29 38.98 12.50
N LEU A 451 -4.51 39.82 11.52
CA LEU A 451 -5.61 39.69 10.57
C LEU A 451 -5.43 38.46 9.69
N LYS A 452 -4.20 38.20 9.21
CA LYS A 452 -3.84 37.01 8.44
C LYS A 452 -4.13 35.73 9.22
N GLN A 453 -3.72 35.66 10.48
CA GLN A 453 -3.97 34.49 11.32
C GLN A 453 -5.48 34.28 11.56
N ASN A 454 -6.24 35.34 11.80
CA ASN A 454 -7.69 35.27 11.98
C ASN A 454 -8.40 34.77 10.72
N TYR A 455 -8.11 35.37 9.56
CA TYR A 455 -8.76 34.95 8.31
C TYR A 455 -8.32 33.56 7.86
N ALA A 456 -7.06 33.19 8.06
CA ALA A 456 -6.59 31.83 7.77
C ALA A 456 -7.28 30.79 8.68
N GLY A 457 -7.46 31.08 9.96
CA GLY A 457 -8.20 30.21 10.89
C GLY A 457 -9.67 30.04 10.47
N ARG A 458 -10.33 31.13 10.04
CA ARG A 458 -11.72 31.06 9.54
C ARG A 458 -11.83 30.33 8.21
N CYS A 459 -10.84 30.45 7.31
CA CYS A 459 -10.79 29.66 6.08
C CYS A 459 -10.71 28.17 6.39
N ALA A 460 -9.80 27.76 7.28
CA ALA A 460 -9.65 26.35 7.66
C ALA A 460 -10.92 25.77 8.33
N GLU A 461 -11.62 26.57 9.13
CA GLU A 461 -12.90 26.16 9.72
C GLU A 461 -14.01 26.04 8.67
N CYS A 462 -14.07 26.97 7.69
CA CYS A 462 -15.00 26.86 6.55
C CYS A 462 -14.71 25.61 5.70
N GLU A 463 -13.43 25.31 5.43
CA GLU A 463 -13.04 24.09 4.69
C GLU A 463 -13.53 22.84 5.41
N LYS A 464 -13.28 22.73 6.71
CA LYS A 464 -13.75 21.60 7.51
C LYS A 464 -15.27 21.43 7.49
N GLN A 465 -16.02 22.56 7.55
CA GLN A 465 -17.48 22.54 7.46
C GLN A 465 -17.97 22.17 6.06
N MET A 466 -17.26 22.60 5.01
CA MET A 466 -17.56 22.22 3.63
C MET A 466 -17.34 20.73 3.40
N ASP A 467 -16.24 20.17 3.93
CA ASP A 467 -15.95 18.73 3.83
C ASP A 467 -17.05 17.90 4.51
N ALA A 468 -17.47 18.28 5.72
CA ALA A 468 -18.54 17.61 6.45
C ALA A 468 -19.91 17.67 5.70
N LEU A 469 -20.23 18.83 5.09
CA LEU A 469 -21.46 18.99 4.30
C LEU A 469 -21.39 18.20 2.98
N GLN A 470 -20.19 18.12 2.36
CA GLN A 470 -19.94 17.33 1.17
C GLN A 470 -20.10 15.84 1.45
N GLU A 471 -19.56 15.37 2.57
CA GLU A 471 -19.73 13.99 3.03
C GLU A 471 -21.21 13.68 3.27
N THR A 472 -21.94 14.56 3.96
CA THR A 472 -23.39 14.42 4.18
C THR A 472 -24.17 14.36 2.86
N LEU A 473 -23.81 15.21 1.89
CA LEU A 473 -24.44 15.23 0.58
C LEU A 473 -24.20 13.95 -0.21
N THR A 474 -22.97 13.42 -0.13
CA THR A 474 -22.58 12.15 -0.74
C THR A 474 -23.37 11.01 -0.10
N GLN A 475 -23.46 10.98 1.23
CA GLN A 475 -24.29 10.01 1.96
C GLN A 475 -25.75 10.05 1.52
N ILE A 476 -26.37 11.23 1.41
CA ILE A 476 -27.78 11.36 0.94
C ILE A 476 -27.95 10.87 -0.49
N ARG A 477 -26.97 11.07 -1.38
CA ARG A 477 -27.04 10.65 -2.80
C ARG A 477 -26.75 9.16 -2.98
N GLU A 478 -25.74 8.64 -2.30
CA GLU A 478 -25.34 7.22 -2.37
C GLU A 478 -26.36 6.32 -1.68
N HIS A 479 -26.99 6.80 -0.63
CA HIS A 479 -28.01 6.09 0.12
C HIS A 479 -29.30 5.76 -0.67
N GLY A 480 -29.40 6.17 -1.90
CA GLY A 480 -30.51 5.80 -2.80
C GLY A 480 -30.40 4.39 -3.41
N GLY A 481 -29.19 3.85 -3.56
CA GLY A 481 -28.91 2.54 -4.17
C GLY A 481 -28.37 1.49 -3.19
N GLU A 482 -27.44 1.84 -2.33
CA GLU A 482 -26.79 0.93 -1.37
C GLU A 482 -27.68 0.56 -0.17
N HIS A 483 -28.77 1.31 0.08
CA HIS A 483 -29.63 1.13 1.26
C HIS A 483 -30.37 -0.19 1.32
N ARG A 484 -30.72 -0.77 0.19
CA ARG A 484 -31.36 -2.08 0.17
C ARG A 484 -30.40 -3.24 0.48
N GLU A 485 -29.12 -2.99 0.35
CA GLU A 485 -28.14 -4.05 0.51
C GLU A 485 -27.88 -4.41 1.97
N TRP A 486 -27.78 -3.43 2.92
CA TRP A 486 -27.59 -3.78 4.33
C TRP A 486 -28.83 -4.44 4.93
N MET A 487 -30.06 -4.02 4.51
CA MET A 487 -31.32 -4.65 4.90
C MET A 487 -31.41 -6.09 4.38
N ALA A 488 -30.89 -6.36 3.18
CA ALA A 488 -30.85 -7.70 2.62
C ALA A 488 -30.01 -8.69 3.46
N GLN A 489 -29.00 -8.20 4.19
CA GLN A 489 -28.24 -9.05 5.13
C GLN A 489 -29.12 -9.51 6.29
N PHE A 490 -29.96 -8.63 6.84
CA PHE A 490 -30.88 -9.00 7.90
C PHE A 490 -31.92 -10.00 7.42
N ARG A 491 -32.41 -9.88 6.17
CA ARG A 491 -33.32 -10.87 5.56
C ARG A 491 -32.72 -12.28 5.47
N LYS A 492 -31.42 -12.41 5.20
CA LYS A 492 -30.73 -13.71 5.20
C LYS A 492 -30.82 -14.44 6.55
N HIS A 493 -31.00 -13.70 7.66
CA HIS A 493 -31.02 -14.22 9.02
C HIS A 493 -32.38 -14.20 9.70
N LEU A 494 -33.49 -14.05 8.94
CA LEU A 494 -34.87 -13.99 9.47
C LEU A 494 -35.24 -15.18 10.37
N ASN A 495 -34.75 -16.36 10.01
CA ASN A 495 -35.07 -17.62 10.73
C ASN A 495 -33.93 -18.08 11.66
N ILE A 496 -33.18 -17.15 12.22
CA ILE A 496 -32.09 -17.48 13.13
C ILE A 496 -32.61 -18.20 14.39
N THR A 497 -32.07 -19.38 14.66
CA THR A 497 -32.37 -20.17 15.87
C THR A 497 -31.26 -20.06 16.89
N GLU A 498 -30.03 -19.99 16.47
CA GLU A 498 -28.81 -19.92 17.28
C GLU A 498 -27.91 -18.82 16.81
N LEU A 499 -27.11 -18.23 17.71
CA LEU A 499 -26.14 -17.20 17.37
C LEU A 499 -24.83 -17.84 16.94
N GLU A 500 -24.44 -17.56 15.70
CA GLU A 500 -23.10 -17.85 15.23
C GLU A 500 -22.22 -16.60 15.35
N ARG A 501 -20.90 -16.79 15.51
CA ARG A 501 -19.96 -15.67 15.63
C ARG A 501 -19.94 -14.79 14.37
N SER A 502 -20.11 -15.37 13.20
CA SER A 502 -20.23 -14.69 11.92
C SER A 502 -21.35 -13.64 11.95
N ILE A 503 -22.53 -14.03 12.44
CA ILE A 503 -23.72 -13.19 12.57
C ILE A 503 -23.48 -12.07 13.61
N VAL A 504 -22.94 -12.44 14.77
CA VAL A 504 -22.63 -11.47 15.83
C VAL A 504 -21.66 -10.39 15.34
N VAL A 505 -20.58 -10.79 14.67
CA VAL A 505 -19.59 -9.83 14.12
C VAL A 505 -20.18 -8.99 12.98
N ALA A 506 -21.06 -9.58 12.15
CA ALA A 506 -21.69 -8.88 11.04
C ALA A 506 -22.70 -7.81 11.50
N LEU A 507 -23.54 -8.12 12.49
CA LEU A 507 -24.68 -7.29 12.89
C LEU A 507 -24.42 -6.40 14.10
N ILE A 508 -23.60 -6.83 15.06
CA ILE A 508 -23.40 -6.15 16.35
C ILE A 508 -22.10 -5.34 16.34
N ASP A 509 -22.17 -4.08 16.79
CA ASP A 509 -20.98 -3.27 17.03
C ASP A 509 -20.36 -3.59 18.39
N ARG A 510 -21.13 -3.50 19.46
CA ARG A 510 -20.71 -3.81 20.82
C ARG A 510 -21.89 -4.18 21.70
N ILE A 511 -21.61 -4.90 22.79
CA ILE A 511 -22.58 -5.29 23.82
C ILE A 511 -22.13 -4.63 25.11
N LEU A 512 -23.01 -3.83 25.72
CA LEU A 512 -22.76 -3.15 26.99
C LEU A 512 -23.54 -3.84 28.10
N ILE A 513 -22.87 -4.19 29.21
CA ILE A 513 -23.48 -4.77 30.40
C ILE A 513 -23.37 -3.78 31.55
N TYR A 514 -24.51 -3.39 32.13
CA TYR A 514 -24.62 -2.43 33.21
C TYR A 514 -24.75 -3.16 34.58
N ARG A 515 -24.57 -2.39 35.65
CA ARG A 515 -24.60 -2.90 37.03
C ARG A 515 -25.94 -3.55 37.42
N ASP A 516 -27.04 -3.06 36.87
CA ASP A 516 -28.41 -3.58 37.06
C ASP A 516 -28.75 -4.80 36.22
N ASN A 517 -27.75 -5.47 35.62
CA ASN A 517 -27.86 -6.54 34.65
C ASN A 517 -28.59 -6.16 33.35
N ARG A 518 -28.81 -4.90 33.09
CA ARG A 518 -29.30 -4.42 31.80
C ARG A 518 -28.24 -4.66 30.75
N VAL A 519 -28.66 -5.20 29.60
CA VAL A 519 -27.83 -5.41 28.42
C VAL A 519 -28.27 -4.46 27.31
N GLU A 520 -27.35 -3.71 26.75
CA GLU A 520 -27.58 -2.86 25.58
C GLU A 520 -26.77 -3.43 24.42
N VAL A 521 -27.45 -3.80 23.35
CA VAL A 521 -26.82 -4.27 22.12
C VAL A 521 -26.80 -3.11 21.13
N ARG A 522 -25.61 -2.67 20.73
CA ARG A 522 -25.42 -1.66 19.69
C ARG A 522 -25.19 -2.34 18.36
N PHE A 523 -26.10 -2.13 17.43
CA PHE A 523 -26.01 -2.67 16.07
C PHE A 523 -25.14 -1.79 15.18
N ARG A 524 -24.56 -2.38 14.16
CA ARG A 524 -23.65 -1.68 13.21
C ARG A 524 -24.35 -0.64 12.35
N PHE A 525 -25.62 -0.85 12.08
CA PHE A 525 -26.44 -0.01 11.19
C PHE A 525 -27.54 0.73 11.96
N ALA A 526 -27.30 1.03 13.25
CA ALA A 526 -28.29 1.69 14.09
C ALA A 526 -28.61 3.11 13.62
N ASP A 527 -27.62 3.85 13.15
CA ASP A 527 -27.77 5.22 12.68
C ASP A 527 -28.55 5.26 11.35
N GLU A 528 -28.24 4.32 10.43
CA GLU A 528 -28.97 4.15 9.16
C GLU A 528 -30.42 3.75 9.40
N PHE A 529 -30.67 2.82 10.34
CA PHE A 529 -32.01 2.43 10.72
C PHE A 529 -32.81 3.61 11.29
N ALA A 530 -32.22 4.38 12.20
CA ALA A 530 -32.84 5.55 12.80
C ALA A 530 -33.18 6.61 11.73
N TRP A 531 -32.25 6.84 10.80
CA TRP A 531 -32.43 7.80 9.71
C TRP A 531 -33.57 7.38 8.76
N GLN A 532 -33.64 6.11 8.36
CA GLN A 532 -34.72 5.60 7.51
C GLN A 532 -36.09 5.69 8.20
N THR A 533 -36.13 5.37 9.50
CA THR A 533 -37.34 5.50 10.30
C THR A 533 -37.82 6.95 10.38
N ASP A 534 -36.91 7.91 10.49
CA ASP A 534 -37.24 9.35 10.51
C ASP A 534 -37.77 9.83 9.14
N ILE A 535 -37.17 9.41 8.03
CA ILE A 535 -37.68 9.69 6.68
C ILE A 535 -39.10 9.14 6.52
N LEU A 536 -39.35 7.91 6.92
CA LEU A 536 -40.66 7.30 6.81
C LEU A 536 -41.71 8.08 7.63
N ARG A 537 -41.36 8.43 8.87
CA ARG A 537 -42.25 9.23 9.74
C ARG A 537 -42.60 10.60 9.13
N ARG A 538 -41.65 11.25 8.46
CA ARG A 538 -41.84 12.53 7.77
C ARG A 538 -42.67 12.38 6.47
N SER A 539 -42.56 11.23 5.77
CA SER A 539 -43.37 10.97 4.59
C SER A 539 -44.84 10.79 4.95
N GLN A 540 -45.13 10.03 6.00
CA GLN A 540 -46.49 9.80 6.50
C GLN A 540 -47.19 11.08 6.98
N ILE A 541 -46.45 12.02 7.60
CA ILE A 541 -47.00 13.30 8.02
C ILE A 541 -47.39 14.19 6.80
N ARG A 542 -46.70 14.05 5.66
CA ARG A 542 -47.03 14.79 4.43
C ARG A 542 -48.24 14.27 3.67
N GLU A 543 -48.57 12.99 3.79
CA GLU A 543 -49.77 12.41 3.16
C GLU A 543 -51.05 12.74 3.93
N VAL A 544 -50.97 13.25 5.16
CA VAL A 544 -52.11 13.60 6.04
C VAL A 544 -52.39 15.11 6.02
N VAL A 545 -51.55 15.95 5.39
CA VAL A 545 -51.73 17.41 5.22
C VAL A 545 -51.96 17.72 3.74
#